data_c000ae55d2840e6aa9106a0d84b74f6a
#
_entry.id   c000ae55d2840e6aa9106a0d84b74f6a
#
_cell.length_a   1.000
_cell.length_b   1.000
_cell.length_c   1.000
_cell.angle_alpha   90.00
_cell.angle_beta   90.00
_cell.angle_gamma   90.00
#
_symmetry.space_group_name_H-M   'P 1'
#
loop_
_entity.id
_entity.type
_entity.pdbx_description
1 polymer ?
#
loop_
_entity_poly.entity_id
_entity_poly.type
_entity_poly.pdbx_seq_one_letter_code
_entity_poly.pdbx_strand_id
1 'polypeptide(L)'
;MEHITLSFPATRTVSGKALSGVVGSGDMEVLFTAAEGDALTVDITTSVDNSEQRWQALFGRLAALGSLPAGQMLIHDFGATPGVARIRIEQVFEEVSHA
;
A
#
# COMPACT_ATOMS: atom_id res chain seq x y z
N MET A 1 -2.58 -4.61 -18.29
CA MET A 1 -2.02 -4.41 -16.95
C MET A 1 -1.60 -2.96 -16.81
N GLU A 2 -2.05 -2.31 -15.77
CA GLU A 2 -1.80 -0.88 -15.56
C GLU A 2 -0.75 -0.68 -14.47
N HIS A 3 0.10 0.33 -14.64
CA HIS A 3 1.10 0.69 -13.65
C HIS A 3 0.82 2.10 -13.15
N ILE A 4 0.67 2.24 -11.82
CA ILE A 4 0.31 3.48 -11.17
C ILE A 4 1.35 3.81 -10.11
N THR A 5 1.83 5.06 -10.10
CA THR A 5 2.75 5.53 -9.05
C THR A 5 2.09 6.68 -8.30
N LEU A 6 1.99 6.53 -6.98
CA LEU A 6 1.40 7.53 -6.09
C LEU A 6 2.40 7.90 -4.99
N SER A 7 2.24 9.10 -4.43
CA SER A 7 3.05 9.56 -3.31
C SER A 7 2.16 10.30 -2.33
N PHE A 8 2.36 10.03 -1.05
CA PHE A 8 1.58 10.64 0.04
C PHE A 8 2.53 11.14 1.13
N PRO A 9 2.16 12.22 1.83
CA PRO A 9 2.94 12.63 3.01
C PRO A 9 2.91 11.54 4.07
N ALA A 10 4.06 11.21 4.62
CA ALA A 10 4.18 10.29 5.73
C ALA A 10 4.43 11.08 7.00
N THR A 11 3.81 10.66 8.11
CA THR A 11 3.89 11.37 9.38
C THR A 11 4.54 10.55 10.49
N ARG A 12 4.98 9.33 10.18
CA ARG A 12 5.73 8.51 11.13
C ARG A 12 6.82 7.73 10.43
N THR A 13 7.88 7.45 11.18
CA THR A 13 8.96 6.59 10.71
C THR A 13 8.80 5.20 11.31
N VAL A 14 9.15 4.21 10.51
CA VAL A 14 9.14 2.80 10.92
C VAL A 14 10.44 2.16 10.45
N SER A 15 10.64 0.88 10.76
CA SER A 15 11.83 0.16 10.32
C SER A 15 11.45 -1.19 9.74
N GLY A 16 12.34 -1.73 8.90
CA GLY A 16 12.20 -3.09 8.39
C GLY A 16 11.41 -3.19 7.11
N LYS A 17 10.94 -4.40 6.87
CA LYS A 17 10.17 -4.78 5.69
C LYS A 17 8.99 -5.62 6.12
N ALA A 18 7.92 -5.56 5.32
CA ALA A 18 6.74 -6.39 5.55
C ALA A 18 6.16 -6.85 4.24
N LEU A 19 5.57 -8.04 4.24
CA LEU A 19 4.93 -8.63 3.08
C LEU A 19 3.56 -9.15 3.50
N SER A 20 2.54 -8.87 2.72
CA SER A 20 1.18 -9.36 2.96
C SER A 20 0.54 -9.80 1.65
N GLY A 21 -0.36 -10.78 1.72
CA GLY A 21 -1.12 -11.25 0.58
C GLY A 21 -0.39 -12.23 -0.29
N VAL A 22 -1.03 -12.58 -1.41
CA VAL A 22 -0.49 -13.56 -2.37
C VAL A 22 -0.72 -13.06 -3.79
N VAL A 23 0.13 -13.54 -4.69
CA VAL A 23 -0.05 -13.33 -6.13
C VAL A 23 -1.09 -14.35 -6.61
N GLY A 24 -2.35 -13.92 -6.71
CA GLY A 24 -3.43 -14.80 -7.10
C GLY A 24 -4.70 -14.02 -7.45
N SER A 25 -5.58 -14.68 -8.21
CA SER A 25 -6.82 -14.08 -8.69
C SER A 25 -7.70 -13.62 -7.52
N GLY A 26 -8.18 -12.39 -7.58
CA GLY A 26 -9.04 -11.81 -6.55
C GLY A 26 -8.29 -11.34 -5.31
N ASP A 27 -6.96 -11.40 -5.32
CA ASP A 27 -6.14 -10.97 -4.19
C ASP A 27 -5.04 -10.03 -4.68
N MET A 28 -4.18 -9.62 -3.78
CA MET A 28 -3.02 -8.79 -4.10
C MET A 28 -1.87 -9.07 -3.14
N GLU A 29 -0.67 -8.76 -3.61
CA GLU A 29 0.54 -8.84 -2.81
C GLU A 29 1.01 -7.43 -2.51
N VAL A 30 1.39 -7.17 -1.26
CA VAL A 30 1.92 -5.87 -0.81
C VAL A 30 3.29 -6.10 -0.18
N LEU A 31 4.30 -5.43 -0.70
CA LEU A 31 5.64 -5.42 -0.13
C LEU A 31 5.98 -3.99 0.28
N PHE A 32 6.36 -3.81 1.53
CA PHE A 32 6.75 -2.51 2.08
C PHE A 32 8.19 -2.56 2.56
N THR A 33 8.95 -1.50 2.24
CA THR A 33 10.31 -1.29 2.74
C THR A 33 10.39 0.08 3.38
N ALA A 34 10.75 0.14 4.66
CA ALA A 34 10.92 1.40 5.35
C ALA A 34 12.06 2.22 4.73
N ALA A 35 11.90 3.53 4.70
CA ALA A 35 12.91 4.44 4.19
C ALA A 35 12.90 5.72 5.03
N GLU A 36 14.03 6.42 5.02
CA GLU A 36 14.10 7.74 5.64
C GLU A 36 13.34 8.74 4.78
N GLY A 37 12.81 9.77 5.43
CA GLY A 37 12.11 10.84 4.74
C GLY A 37 10.71 11.04 5.28
N ASP A 38 9.91 11.77 4.51
CA ASP A 38 8.58 12.21 4.91
C ASP A 38 7.50 11.82 3.90
N ALA A 39 7.77 10.79 3.10
CA ALA A 39 6.82 10.35 2.08
C ALA A 39 6.65 8.84 2.06
N LEU A 40 5.44 8.41 1.75
CA LEU A 40 5.13 7.05 1.36
C LEU A 40 4.96 7.04 -0.16
N THR A 41 5.85 6.33 -0.86
CA THR A 41 5.75 6.14 -2.30
C THR A 41 5.11 4.78 -2.57
N VAL A 42 4.10 4.76 -3.44
CA VAL A 42 3.35 3.55 -3.75
C VAL A 42 3.43 3.27 -5.25
N ASP A 43 3.97 2.11 -5.61
CA ASP A 43 4.00 1.62 -6.98
C ASP A 43 3.04 0.45 -7.10
N ILE A 44 2.05 0.59 -7.98
CA ILE A 44 0.98 -0.38 -8.14
C ILE A 44 1.01 -0.93 -9.56
N THR A 45 1.07 -2.26 -9.68
CA THR A 45 0.84 -2.97 -10.93
C THR A 45 -0.47 -3.72 -10.76
N THR A 46 -1.47 -3.41 -11.59
CA THR A 46 -2.81 -3.96 -11.42
C THR A 46 -3.36 -4.50 -12.74
N SER A 47 -4.14 -5.58 -12.64
CA SER A 47 -4.88 -6.12 -13.77
C SER A 47 -6.16 -5.32 -14.07
N VAL A 48 -6.51 -4.37 -13.22
CA VAL A 48 -7.74 -3.56 -13.35
C VAL A 48 -7.39 -2.21 -13.96
N ASP A 49 -8.01 -1.88 -15.09
CA ASP A 49 -7.78 -0.61 -15.76
C ASP A 49 -8.57 0.52 -15.07
N ASN A 50 -8.05 1.74 -15.21
CA ASN A 50 -8.70 2.96 -14.74
C ASN A 50 -9.01 2.96 -13.23
N SER A 51 -8.10 2.39 -12.43
CA SER A 51 -8.31 2.25 -10.99
C SER A 51 -7.55 3.29 -10.14
N GLU A 52 -6.84 4.22 -10.77
CA GLU A 52 -6.00 5.17 -10.02
C GLU A 52 -6.78 5.96 -8.99
N GLN A 53 -7.97 6.46 -9.32
CA GLN A 53 -8.78 7.24 -8.38
C GLN A 53 -9.20 6.41 -7.16
N ARG A 54 -9.46 5.12 -7.36
CA ARG A 54 -9.80 4.23 -6.25
C ARG A 54 -8.61 4.03 -5.30
N TRP A 55 -7.41 3.91 -5.86
CA TRP A 55 -6.19 3.79 -5.06
C TRP A 55 -5.92 5.08 -4.29
N GLN A 56 -6.07 6.24 -4.93
CA GLN A 56 -5.92 7.51 -4.25
C GLN A 56 -6.94 7.68 -3.11
N ALA A 57 -8.18 7.29 -3.34
CA ALA A 57 -9.23 7.36 -2.31
C ALA A 57 -8.93 6.42 -1.14
N LEU A 58 -8.42 5.22 -1.42
CA LEU A 58 -8.08 4.25 -0.38
C LEU A 58 -6.96 4.79 0.53
N PHE A 59 -5.86 5.24 -0.05
CA PHE A 59 -4.75 5.79 0.73
C PHE A 59 -5.10 7.10 1.42
N GLY A 60 -5.92 7.94 0.80
CA GLY A 60 -6.44 9.15 1.43
C GLY A 60 -7.26 8.85 2.67
N ARG A 61 -8.07 7.79 2.62
CA ARG A 61 -8.87 7.35 3.77
C ARG A 61 -7.97 6.77 4.87
N LEU A 62 -6.97 5.98 4.50
CA LEU A 62 -6.02 5.46 5.48
C LEU A 62 -5.24 6.58 6.16
N ALA A 63 -4.85 7.61 5.42
CA ALA A 63 -4.18 8.77 5.98
C ALA A 63 -5.07 9.56 6.95
N ALA A 64 -6.36 9.64 6.66
CA ALA A 64 -7.33 10.32 7.53
C ALA A 64 -7.60 9.55 8.82
N LEU A 65 -7.51 8.21 8.78
CA LEU A 65 -7.74 7.36 9.95
C LEU A 65 -6.51 7.21 10.83
N GLY A 66 -5.33 7.50 10.31
CA GLY A 66 -4.08 7.36 11.04
C GLY A 66 -2.95 7.96 10.24
N SER A 67 -1.71 7.74 10.70
CA SER A 67 -0.53 8.24 10.01
C SER A 67 0.01 7.20 9.03
N LEU A 68 0.47 7.65 7.87
CA LEU A 68 1.14 6.79 6.91
C LEU A 68 2.63 6.68 7.25
N PRO A 69 3.23 5.48 7.17
CA PRO A 69 4.65 5.31 7.44
C PRO A 69 5.51 5.72 6.24
N ALA A 70 6.67 6.29 6.52
CA ALA A 70 7.63 6.65 5.48
C ALA A 70 8.27 5.40 4.88
N GLY A 71 8.29 5.29 3.56
CA GLY A 71 8.89 4.15 2.88
C GLY A 71 8.39 3.98 1.47
N GLN A 72 8.66 2.80 0.92
CA GLN A 72 8.23 2.42 -0.41
C GLN A 72 7.35 1.17 -0.34
N MET A 73 6.22 1.24 -0.99
CA MET A 73 5.27 0.14 -1.08
C MET A 73 5.13 -0.30 -2.53
N LEU A 74 5.27 -1.61 -2.76
CA LEU A 74 5.03 -2.23 -4.06
C LEU A 74 3.79 -3.08 -3.96
N ILE A 75 2.84 -2.86 -4.87
CA ILE A 75 1.59 -3.61 -4.89
C ILE A 75 1.44 -4.31 -6.23
N HIS A 76 1.15 -5.61 -6.18
CA HIS A 76 0.75 -6.41 -7.33
C HIS A 76 -0.69 -6.83 -7.12
N ASP A 77 -1.61 -6.21 -7.86
CA ASP A 77 -3.05 -6.41 -7.69
C ASP A 77 -3.62 -7.27 -8.82
N PHE A 78 -4.34 -8.31 -8.44
CA PHE A 78 -4.97 -9.26 -9.35
C PHE A 78 -6.49 -9.28 -9.16
N GLY A 79 -7.07 -8.10 -8.97
CA GLY A 79 -8.50 -7.94 -8.86
C GLY A 79 -9.03 -8.00 -7.43
N ALA A 80 -8.21 -7.62 -6.45
CA ALA A 80 -8.66 -7.54 -5.06
C ALA A 80 -9.81 -6.53 -4.91
N THR A 81 -10.80 -6.88 -4.08
CA THR A 81 -11.84 -5.93 -3.71
C THR A 81 -11.25 -4.81 -2.86
N PRO A 82 -11.91 -3.64 -2.75
CA PRO A 82 -11.43 -2.58 -1.87
C PRO A 82 -11.24 -3.05 -0.42
N GLY A 83 -12.09 -3.94 0.06
CA GLY A 83 -11.96 -4.48 1.41
C GLY A 83 -10.73 -5.34 1.59
N VAL A 84 -10.44 -6.22 0.63
CA VAL A 84 -9.23 -7.05 0.64
C VAL A 84 -7.99 -6.18 0.52
N ALA A 85 -7.99 -5.20 -0.38
CA ALA A 85 -6.87 -4.28 -0.55
C ALA A 85 -6.54 -3.55 0.77
N ARG A 86 -7.57 -3.04 1.46
CA ARG A 86 -7.40 -2.36 2.73
C ARG A 86 -6.80 -3.28 3.79
N ILE A 87 -7.31 -4.51 3.91
CA ILE A 87 -6.82 -5.46 4.89
C ILE A 87 -5.34 -5.78 4.68
N ARG A 88 -4.93 -6.02 3.42
CA ARG A 88 -3.54 -6.36 3.11
C ARG A 88 -2.60 -5.20 3.45
N ILE A 89 -2.99 -3.99 3.11
CA ILE A 89 -2.18 -2.80 3.40
C ILE A 89 -2.09 -2.55 4.92
N GLU A 90 -3.21 -2.67 5.63
CA GLU A 90 -3.22 -2.49 7.08
C GLU A 90 -2.39 -3.54 7.80
N GLN A 91 -2.37 -4.79 7.32
CA GLN A 91 -1.51 -5.84 7.87
C GLN A 91 -0.03 -5.45 7.78
N VAL A 92 0.38 -4.88 6.65
CA VAL A 92 1.76 -4.42 6.46
C VAL A 92 2.07 -3.26 7.40
N PHE A 93 1.16 -2.30 7.53
CA PHE A 93 1.35 -1.16 8.44
C PHE A 93 1.47 -1.61 9.88
N GLU A 94 0.66 -2.56 10.30
CA GLU A 94 0.73 -3.08 11.65
C GLU A 94 2.04 -3.81 11.91
N GLU A 95 2.49 -4.61 10.96
CA GLU A 95 3.73 -5.36 11.11
C GLU A 95 4.94 -4.45 11.29
N VAL A 96 5.09 -3.41 10.48
CA VAL A 96 6.22 -2.47 10.60
C VAL A 96 6.11 -1.57 11.81
N SER A 97 4.91 -1.36 12.35
CA SER A 97 4.72 -0.54 13.54
C SER A 97 5.16 -1.26 14.82
N HIS A 98 5.29 -2.57 14.77
CA HIS A 98 5.72 -3.40 15.89
C HIS A 98 7.14 -3.97 15.70
N ALA A 99 7.81 -3.54 14.64
CA ALA A 99 9.16 -4.00 14.33
C ALA A 99 10.22 -3.33 15.21
#